data_0b06067bebb66b41abc46e17b65f8b32
#
_entry.id   0b06067bebb66b41abc46e17b65f8b32
#
_cell.length_a   1.000
_cell.length_b   1.000
_cell.length_c   1.000
_cell.angle_alpha   90.00
_cell.angle_beta   90.00
_cell.angle_gamma   90.00
#
_symmetry.space_group_name_H-M   'P 1'
#
loop_
_entity.id
_entity.type
_entity.pdbx_description
1 polymer ?
#
loop_
_entity_poly.entity_id
_entity_poly.type
_entity_poly.pdbx_seq_one_letter_code
_entity_poly.pdbx_strand_id
1 'polypeptide(L)'
;ESLKNGSLRCVVATSSLELGIDMGHVDAVIQVASPPSVASGLQRVGRAGHRVGEVSRGLFYPKHRGDLLGSAVALSGMLAGSLEPLTVPANPLDVLAQQTVAACALGPIGVDAWYEALRRTAPFANLSRALFDSTLEMLAGRYPSDEFAELRPRIIWDRTATADAPSGTIEGRPGAQRLAVTSGGTIPDRGLFPVYLAGSEDSKAPK
;
A
#
# COMPACT_ATOMS: atom_id res chain seq x y z
N GLU A 1 12.50 1.03 -24.73
CA GLU A 1 12.76 1.41 -26.12
C GLU A 1 13.20 0.19 -26.96
N SER A 2 14.34 -0.47 -26.63
CA SER A 2 14.92 -1.56 -27.44
C SER A 2 14.02 -2.79 -27.58
N LEU A 3 13.19 -3.12 -26.60
CA LEU A 3 12.18 -4.17 -26.70
C LEU A 3 11.02 -3.72 -27.58
N LYS A 4 10.57 -2.47 -27.41
CA LYS A 4 9.45 -1.90 -28.12
C LYS A 4 9.70 -1.77 -29.63
N ASN A 5 10.92 -1.44 -30.02
CA ASN A 5 11.32 -1.34 -31.43
C ASN A 5 11.80 -2.67 -32.05
N GLY A 6 11.73 -3.77 -31.28
CA GLY A 6 12.09 -5.12 -31.75
C GLY A 6 13.60 -5.39 -31.85
N SER A 7 14.44 -4.48 -31.37
CA SER A 7 15.90 -4.71 -31.40
C SER A 7 16.39 -5.71 -30.32
N LEU A 8 15.59 -5.94 -29.28
CA LEU A 8 15.79 -7.00 -28.29
C LEU A 8 14.79 -8.14 -28.51
N ARG A 9 15.30 -9.36 -28.62
CA ARG A 9 14.48 -10.57 -28.79
C ARG A 9 13.90 -11.10 -27.47
N CYS A 10 14.52 -10.80 -26.36
CA CYS A 10 14.03 -11.16 -25.03
C CYS A 10 14.57 -10.21 -23.96
N VAL A 11 13.90 -10.19 -22.82
CA VAL A 11 14.32 -9.47 -21.61
C VAL A 11 14.07 -10.36 -20.41
N VAL A 12 15.00 -10.33 -19.45
CA VAL A 12 14.83 -10.96 -18.14
C VAL A 12 14.52 -9.85 -17.15
N ALA A 13 13.42 -10.02 -16.43
CA ALA A 13 12.93 -9.00 -15.50
C ALA A 13 12.40 -9.63 -14.20
N THR A 14 12.37 -8.83 -13.17
CA THR A 14 11.66 -9.12 -11.92
C THR A 14 10.21 -8.63 -12.02
N SER A 15 9.50 -8.54 -10.89
CA SER A 15 8.12 -8.01 -10.81
C SER A 15 7.95 -6.56 -11.32
N SER A 16 9.04 -5.84 -11.54
CA SER A 16 8.99 -4.46 -12.05
C SER A 16 8.26 -4.30 -13.41
N LEU A 17 8.16 -5.37 -14.19
CA LEU A 17 7.43 -5.37 -15.47
C LEU A 17 5.97 -5.85 -15.35
N GLU A 18 5.47 -6.13 -14.16
CA GLU A 18 4.04 -6.43 -13.93
C GLU A 18 3.16 -5.19 -14.16
N LEU A 19 3.67 -4.02 -13.79
CA LEU A 19 2.92 -2.76 -13.82
C LEU A 19 2.99 -2.12 -15.21
N GLY A 20 1.84 -1.95 -15.82
CA GLY A 20 1.37 -1.12 -16.94
C GLY A 20 2.33 -0.41 -17.90
N ILE A 21 3.59 -0.84 -17.99
CA ILE A 21 4.55 -0.28 -18.95
C ILE A 21 4.23 -0.83 -20.34
N ASP A 22 4.06 0.06 -21.32
CA ASP A 22 3.96 -0.32 -22.72
C ASP A 22 5.31 -0.85 -23.22
N MET A 23 5.41 -2.17 -23.34
CA MET A 23 6.62 -2.87 -23.80
C MET A 23 6.61 -3.17 -25.30
N GLY A 24 5.55 -2.80 -26.01
CA GLY A 24 5.35 -3.21 -27.40
C GLY A 24 4.87 -4.66 -27.52
N HIS A 25 5.14 -5.30 -28.65
CA HIS A 25 4.69 -6.67 -28.91
C HIS A 25 5.57 -7.70 -28.20
N VAL A 26 4.93 -8.55 -27.41
CA VAL A 26 5.56 -9.69 -26.72
C VAL A 26 4.81 -10.95 -27.10
N ASP A 27 5.48 -11.93 -27.66
CA ASP A 27 4.89 -13.18 -28.13
C ASP A 27 4.52 -14.12 -27.00
N ALA A 28 5.38 -14.23 -25.99
CA ALA A 28 5.20 -15.14 -24.88
C ALA A 28 5.93 -14.65 -23.62
N VAL A 29 5.40 -15.01 -22.47
CA VAL A 29 6.03 -14.81 -21.15
C VAL A 29 6.48 -16.15 -20.60
N ILE A 30 7.74 -16.20 -20.18
CA ILE A 30 8.31 -17.34 -19.43
C ILE A 30 8.35 -16.98 -17.97
N GLN A 31 7.51 -17.62 -17.17
CA GLN A 31 7.46 -17.47 -15.73
C GLN A 31 8.36 -18.52 -15.08
N VAL A 32 9.45 -18.06 -14.45
CA VAL A 32 10.34 -18.91 -13.65
C VAL A 32 9.90 -18.87 -12.19
N ALA A 33 9.72 -20.01 -11.56
CA ALA A 33 9.09 -20.23 -10.26
C ALA A 33 7.59 -19.87 -10.22
N SER A 34 6.92 -20.23 -9.12
CA SER A 34 5.51 -19.90 -8.90
C SER A 34 5.32 -18.39 -8.75
N PRO A 35 4.31 -17.79 -9.39
CA PRO A 35 3.96 -16.40 -9.08
C PRO A 35 3.41 -16.30 -7.65
N PRO A 36 3.54 -15.14 -6.98
CA PRO A 36 3.09 -14.96 -5.59
C PRO A 36 1.56 -14.98 -5.45
N SER A 37 0.83 -14.70 -6.52
CA SER A 37 -0.63 -14.71 -6.57
C SER A 37 -1.14 -15.00 -7.97
N VAL A 38 -2.42 -15.35 -8.10
CA VAL A 38 -3.11 -15.52 -9.39
C VAL A 38 -3.12 -14.19 -10.15
N ALA A 39 -3.42 -13.09 -9.44
CA ALA A 39 -3.42 -11.74 -10.03
C ALA A 39 -2.05 -11.38 -10.62
N SER A 40 -0.96 -11.62 -9.89
CA SER A 40 0.41 -11.40 -10.37
C SER A 40 0.73 -12.27 -11.60
N GLY A 41 0.33 -13.54 -11.57
CA GLY A 41 0.47 -14.44 -12.72
C GLY A 41 -0.23 -13.90 -13.97
N LEU A 42 -1.47 -13.47 -13.85
CA LEU A 42 -2.25 -12.88 -14.94
C LEU A 42 -1.64 -11.57 -15.44
N GLN A 43 -1.18 -10.69 -14.54
CA GLN A 43 -0.53 -9.43 -14.92
C GLN A 43 0.76 -9.67 -15.72
N ARG A 44 1.55 -10.69 -15.36
CA ARG A 44 2.77 -11.08 -16.08
C ARG A 44 2.45 -11.69 -17.43
N VAL A 45 1.58 -12.72 -17.47
CA VAL A 45 1.22 -13.39 -18.70
C VAL A 45 0.48 -12.45 -19.66
N GLY A 46 -0.33 -11.52 -19.12
CA GLY A 46 -1.01 -10.49 -19.88
C GLY A 46 -0.10 -9.46 -20.56
N ARG A 47 1.24 -9.53 -20.35
CA ARG A 47 2.20 -8.77 -21.18
C ARG A 47 2.34 -9.35 -22.58
N ALA A 48 2.04 -10.63 -22.78
CA ALA A 48 1.97 -11.25 -24.10
C ALA A 48 0.57 -11.06 -24.72
N GLY A 49 0.49 -10.96 -26.03
CA GLY A 49 -0.78 -10.86 -26.74
C GLY A 49 -1.55 -9.58 -26.43
N HIS A 50 -0.90 -8.43 -26.45
CA HIS A 50 -1.49 -7.15 -26.01
C HIS A 50 -2.47 -6.53 -27.03
N ARG A 51 -2.68 -7.16 -28.20
CA ARG A 51 -3.62 -6.67 -29.19
C ARG A 51 -5.02 -7.26 -28.98
N VAL A 52 -6.02 -6.50 -29.34
CA VAL A 52 -7.42 -6.94 -29.25
C VAL A 52 -7.61 -8.23 -30.09
N GLY A 53 -8.07 -9.30 -29.45
CA GLY A 53 -8.28 -10.61 -30.06
C GLY A 53 -7.08 -11.56 -30.02
N GLU A 54 -5.93 -11.13 -29.53
CA GLU A 54 -4.79 -12.03 -29.32
C GLU A 54 -4.91 -12.79 -27.98
N VAL A 55 -4.40 -14.01 -27.99
CA VAL A 55 -4.34 -14.87 -26.79
C VAL A 55 -2.98 -14.73 -26.13
N SER A 56 -2.98 -14.34 -24.85
CA SER A 56 -1.76 -14.29 -24.05
C SER A 56 -1.18 -15.69 -23.85
N ARG A 57 0.11 -15.85 -24.10
CA ARG A 57 0.83 -17.11 -23.94
C ARG A 57 1.82 -17.03 -22.79
N GLY A 58 1.69 -17.93 -21.83
CA GLY A 58 2.59 -18.06 -20.68
C GLY A 58 3.11 -19.48 -20.54
N LEU A 59 4.40 -19.62 -20.25
CA LEU A 59 5.07 -20.88 -19.98
C LEU A 59 5.61 -20.82 -18.54
N PHE A 60 5.26 -21.82 -17.71
CA PHE A 60 5.65 -21.88 -16.32
C PHE A 60 6.74 -22.92 -16.11
N TYR A 61 7.87 -22.51 -15.54
CA TYR A 61 9.01 -23.37 -15.22
C TYR A 61 9.26 -23.38 -13.72
N PRO A 62 8.76 -24.40 -13.00
CA PRO A 62 9.07 -24.59 -11.58
C PRO A 62 10.57 -24.80 -11.37
N LYS A 63 11.19 -24.18 -10.36
CA LYS A 63 12.60 -24.32 -10.02
C LYS A 63 12.88 -25.57 -9.20
N HIS A 64 11.91 -25.96 -8.37
CA HIS A 64 12.00 -27.12 -7.47
C HIS A 64 10.60 -27.73 -7.23
N ARG A 65 10.55 -28.86 -6.53
CA ARG A 65 9.30 -29.60 -6.29
C ARG A 65 8.20 -28.76 -5.59
N GLY A 66 8.58 -27.88 -4.68
CA GLY A 66 7.63 -26.98 -3.99
C GLY A 66 6.96 -26.01 -4.95
N ASP A 67 7.71 -25.46 -5.91
CA ASP A 67 7.18 -24.56 -6.93
C ASP A 67 6.17 -25.25 -7.87
N LEU A 68 6.27 -26.56 -8.04
CA LEU A 68 5.38 -27.31 -8.94
C LEU A 68 3.92 -27.18 -8.48
N LEU A 69 3.68 -27.43 -7.16
CA LEU A 69 2.35 -27.31 -6.59
C LEU A 69 1.83 -25.88 -6.66
N GLY A 70 2.65 -24.91 -6.26
CA GLY A 70 2.30 -23.49 -6.32
C GLY A 70 1.97 -23.03 -7.75
N SER A 71 2.78 -23.44 -8.73
CA SER A 71 2.54 -23.12 -10.14
C SER A 71 1.26 -23.76 -10.66
N ALA A 72 0.96 -25.02 -10.27
CA ALA A 72 -0.26 -25.71 -10.70
C ALA A 72 -1.51 -25.04 -10.12
N VAL A 73 -1.48 -24.66 -8.84
CA VAL A 73 -2.59 -23.94 -8.18
C VAL A 73 -2.79 -22.56 -8.80
N ALA A 74 -1.72 -21.80 -9.01
CA ALA A 74 -1.80 -20.49 -9.65
C ALA A 74 -2.36 -20.59 -11.08
N LEU A 75 -1.89 -21.55 -11.89
CA LEU A 75 -2.40 -21.80 -13.22
C LEU A 75 -3.89 -22.18 -13.21
N SER A 76 -4.31 -23.06 -12.31
CA SER A 76 -5.71 -23.42 -12.16
C SER A 76 -6.57 -22.19 -11.83
N GLY A 77 -6.12 -21.35 -10.90
CA GLY A 77 -6.79 -20.10 -10.56
C GLY A 77 -6.85 -19.13 -11.74
N MET A 78 -5.76 -18.98 -12.50
CA MET A 78 -5.71 -18.13 -13.69
C MET A 78 -6.72 -18.57 -14.78
N LEU A 79 -6.80 -19.88 -15.04
CA LEU A 79 -7.73 -20.45 -16.02
C LEU A 79 -9.19 -20.34 -15.56
N ALA A 80 -9.43 -20.43 -14.25
CA ALA A 80 -10.76 -20.28 -13.66
C ALA A 80 -11.19 -18.82 -13.45
N GLY A 81 -10.27 -17.85 -13.63
CA GLY A 81 -10.53 -16.44 -13.29
C GLY A 81 -10.71 -16.19 -11.79
N SER A 82 -10.19 -17.10 -10.95
CA SER A 82 -10.32 -17.02 -9.49
C SER A 82 -9.22 -16.15 -8.92
N LEU A 83 -9.50 -14.85 -8.81
CA LEU A 83 -8.57 -13.88 -8.23
C LEU A 83 -8.67 -13.86 -6.71
N GLU A 84 -7.57 -13.51 -6.07
CA GLU A 84 -7.54 -13.22 -4.66
C GLU A 84 -8.46 -12.03 -4.34
N PRO A 85 -9.27 -12.11 -3.26
CA PRO A 85 -10.15 -11.01 -2.88
C PRO A 85 -9.34 -9.79 -2.43
N LEU A 86 -9.75 -8.62 -2.89
CA LEU A 86 -9.21 -7.36 -2.39
C LEU A 86 -9.83 -7.05 -1.02
N THR A 87 -9.00 -7.02 0.02
CA THR A 87 -9.43 -6.62 1.35
C THR A 87 -9.03 -5.17 1.59
N VAL A 88 -10.02 -4.32 1.82
CA VAL A 88 -9.79 -2.92 2.22
C VAL A 88 -9.39 -2.91 3.70
N PRO A 89 -8.21 -2.36 4.06
CA PRO A 89 -7.83 -2.24 5.46
C PRO A 89 -8.84 -1.41 6.24
N ALA A 90 -9.20 -1.85 7.45
CA ALA A 90 -10.10 -1.12 8.33
C ALA A 90 -9.30 -0.20 9.26
N ASN A 91 -9.60 1.08 9.21
CA ASN A 91 -8.99 2.13 10.05
C ASN A 91 -7.45 2.12 10.05
N PRO A 92 -6.75 2.13 8.90
CA PRO A 92 -5.30 2.17 8.87
C PRO A 92 -4.81 3.54 9.39
N LEU A 93 -4.25 3.57 10.61
CA LEU A 93 -3.93 4.82 11.31
C LEU A 93 -2.74 5.57 10.70
N ASP A 94 -1.83 4.88 10.07
CA ASP A 94 -0.74 5.45 9.28
C ASP A 94 -1.27 6.25 8.08
N VAL A 95 -2.23 5.68 7.35
CA VAL A 95 -2.93 6.37 6.25
C VAL A 95 -3.73 7.55 6.80
N LEU A 96 -4.45 7.37 7.93
CA LEU A 96 -5.19 8.45 8.58
C LEU A 96 -4.28 9.62 8.93
N ALA A 97 -3.15 9.34 9.57
CA ALA A 97 -2.16 10.34 9.95
C ALA A 97 -1.59 11.06 8.73
N GLN A 98 -1.16 10.32 7.71
CA GLN A 98 -0.59 10.88 6.49
C GLN A 98 -1.60 11.77 5.75
N GLN A 99 -2.82 11.30 5.54
CA GLN A 99 -3.84 12.05 4.82
C GLN A 99 -4.29 13.29 5.59
N THR A 100 -4.33 13.21 6.93
CA THR A 100 -4.62 14.37 7.78
C THR A 100 -3.53 15.44 7.63
N VAL A 101 -2.26 15.08 7.70
CA VAL A 101 -1.16 16.04 7.49
C VAL A 101 -1.19 16.62 6.09
N ALA A 102 -1.47 15.81 5.07
CA ALA A 102 -1.54 16.28 3.69
C ALA A 102 -2.70 17.26 3.47
N ALA A 103 -3.89 16.98 4.02
CA ALA A 103 -5.03 17.88 3.93
C ALA A 103 -4.78 19.20 4.67
N CYS A 104 -4.23 19.15 5.89
CA CYS A 104 -3.88 20.33 6.67
C CYS A 104 -2.78 21.18 6.03
N ALA A 105 -1.95 20.62 5.15
CA ALA A 105 -0.91 21.34 4.44
C ALA A 105 -1.47 22.34 3.39
N LEU A 106 -2.74 22.18 3.01
CA LEU A 106 -3.43 23.06 2.06
C LEU A 106 -4.12 24.26 2.75
N GLY A 107 -4.22 24.23 4.08
CA GLY A 107 -4.84 25.27 4.89
C GLY A 107 -5.60 24.68 6.08
N PRO A 108 -6.15 25.54 6.96
CA PRO A 108 -6.93 25.10 8.11
C PRO A 108 -8.20 24.36 7.67
N ILE A 109 -8.53 23.28 8.38
CA ILE A 109 -9.76 22.51 8.16
C ILE A 109 -10.50 22.27 9.50
N GLY A 110 -11.82 22.31 9.49
CA GLY A 110 -12.63 21.98 10.65
C GLY A 110 -12.52 20.51 11.01
N VAL A 111 -12.28 20.21 12.29
CA VAL A 111 -12.10 18.85 12.80
C VAL A 111 -13.28 17.94 12.48
N ASP A 112 -14.50 18.44 12.72
CA ASP A 112 -15.71 17.66 12.48
C ASP A 112 -15.96 17.43 10.99
N ALA A 113 -15.74 18.43 10.17
CA ALA A 113 -15.87 18.30 8.72
C ALA A 113 -14.88 17.28 8.14
N TRP A 114 -13.64 17.27 8.67
CA TRP A 114 -12.64 16.30 8.26
C TRP A 114 -13.00 14.86 8.70
N TYR A 115 -13.48 14.71 9.93
CA TYR A 115 -13.97 13.42 10.43
C TYR A 115 -15.08 12.84 9.54
N GLU A 116 -16.08 13.66 9.21
CA GLU A 116 -17.18 13.24 8.34
C GLU A 116 -16.71 12.95 6.90
N ALA A 117 -15.73 13.69 6.39
CA ALA A 117 -15.12 13.41 5.09
C ALA A 117 -14.43 12.04 5.06
N LEU A 118 -13.67 11.72 6.10
CA LEU A 118 -13.00 10.42 6.25
C LEU A 118 -14.01 9.26 6.33
N ARG A 119 -15.08 9.41 7.10
CA ARG A 119 -16.11 8.37 7.27
C ARG A 119 -16.86 8.03 5.99
N ARG A 120 -16.84 8.89 4.99
CA ARG A 120 -17.39 8.58 3.66
C ARG A 120 -16.48 7.70 2.81
N THR A 121 -15.27 7.40 3.28
CA THR A 121 -14.33 6.50 2.58
C THR A 121 -14.44 5.08 3.11
N ALA A 122 -14.23 4.09 2.26
CA ALA A 122 -14.35 2.68 2.63
C ALA A 122 -13.42 2.28 3.81
N PRO A 123 -12.12 2.68 3.85
CA PRO A 123 -11.24 2.33 4.96
C PRO A 123 -11.69 2.87 6.32
N PHE A 124 -12.36 4.02 6.34
CA PHE A 124 -12.71 4.74 7.57
C PHE A 124 -14.20 4.79 7.86
N ALA A 125 -15.02 4.01 7.16
CA ALA A 125 -16.47 3.99 7.37
C ALA A 125 -16.88 3.71 8.83
N ASN A 126 -16.07 2.90 9.54
CA ASN A 126 -16.28 2.54 10.94
C ASN A 126 -15.28 3.23 11.90
N LEU A 127 -14.67 4.33 11.48
CA LEU A 127 -13.73 5.08 12.33
C LEU A 127 -14.47 5.66 13.54
N SER A 128 -14.05 5.28 14.74
CA SER A 128 -14.61 5.88 15.96
C SER A 128 -14.03 7.29 16.18
N ARG A 129 -14.84 8.17 16.78
CA ARG A 129 -14.41 9.52 17.12
C ARG A 129 -13.21 9.52 18.08
N ALA A 130 -13.21 8.64 19.06
CA ALA A 130 -12.10 8.53 20.02
C ALA A 130 -10.78 8.17 19.35
N LEU A 131 -10.79 7.24 18.40
CA LEU A 131 -9.59 6.83 17.66
C LEU A 131 -9.08 7.95 16.75
N PHE A 132 -9.99 8.67 16.10
CA PHE A 132 -9.69 9.85 15.30
C PHE A 132 -9.06 10.96 16.15
N ASP A 133 -9.69 11.34 17.28
CA ASP A 133 -9.20 12.37 18.18
C ASP A 133 -7.81 12.00 18.75
N SER A 134 -7.59 10.73 19.14
CA SER A 134 -6.29 10.25 19.61
C SER A 134 -5.21 10.38 18.54
N THR A 135 -5.55 10.13 17.28
CA THR A 135 -4.62 10.31 16.14
C THR A 135 -4.27 11.79 15.96
N LEU A 136 -5.25 12.69 16.06
CA LEU A 136 -4.99 14.14 16.01
C LEU A 136 -4.12 14.61 17.18
N GLU A 137 -4.36 14.10 18.39
CA GLU A 137 -3.54 14.42 19.57
C GLU A 137 -2.08 13.99 19.38
N MET A 138 -1.87 12.80 18.83
CA MET A 138 -0.52 12.33 18.48
C MET A 138 0.15 13.27 17.46
N LEU A 139 -0.56 13.62 16.37
CA LEU A 139 -0.05 14.52 15.35
C LEU A 139 0.19 15.94 15.87
N ALA A 140 -0.57 16.40 16.88
CA ALA A 140 -0.39 17.67 17.55
C ALA A 140 0.74 17.66 18.59
N GLY A 141 1.30 16.48 18.92
CA GLY A 141 2.43 16.32 19.84
C GLY A 141 2.04 16.19 21.30
N ARG A 142 0.87 15.64 21.63
CA ARG A 142 0.41 15.44 23.01
C ARG A 142 1.19 14.33 23.76
N TYR A 143 1.83 13.42 23.01
CA TYR A 143 2.56 12.29 23.60
C TYR A 143 4.08 12.44 23.40
N PRO A 144 4.72 13.40 24.09
CA PRO A 144 6.17 13.52 24.05
C PRO A 144 6.75 12.36 24.86
N SER A 145 7.35 11.39 24.20
CA SER A 145 8.18 10.38 24.86
C SER A 145 9.51 10.30 24.13
N ASP A 146 10.57 9.94 24.84
CA ASP A 146 11.89 9.73 24.25
C ASP A 146 11.86 8.60 23.21
N GLU A 147 10.95 7.64 23.37
CA GLU A 147 10.72 6.55 22.41
C GLU A 147 10.08 7.03 21.09
N PHE A 148 9.35 8.16 21.14
CA PHE A 148 8.71 8.78 19.98
C PHE A 148 9.33 10.13 19.59
N ALA A 149 10.57 10.37 19.98
CA ALA A 149 11.29 11.64 19.70
C ALA A 149 11.33 11.99 18.19
N GLU A 150 11.22 10.98 17.32
CA GLU A 150 11.13 11.15 15.85
C GLU A 150 9.74 11.61 15.39
N LEU A 151 8.68 11.41 16.21
CA LEU A 151 7.32 11.83 15.91
C LEU A 151 7.11 13.30 16.31
N ARG A 152 7.82 14.20 15.64
CA ARG A 152 7.62 15.64 15.84
C ARG A 152 6.17 16.02 15.54
N PRO A 153 5.58 16.99 16.28
CA PRO A 153 4.26 17.52 15.95
C PRO A 153 4.18 17.96 14.49
N ARG A 154 3.16 17.51 13.78
CA ARG A 154 2.97 17.77 12.34
C ARG A 154 1.85 18.77 12.06
N ILE A 155 0.92 18.88 13.01
CA ILE A 155 -0.21 19.80 12.93
C ILE A 155 -0.28 20.70 14.16
N ILE A 156 -1.07 21.77 14.03
CA ILE A 156 -1.55 22.60 15.14
C ILE A 156 -3.04 22.30 15.24
N TRP A 157 -3.51 22.00 16.44
CA TRP A 157 -4.94 21.88 16.72
C TRP A 157 -5.38 23.06 17.57
N ASP A 158 -6.07 24.01 16.93
CA ASP A 158 -6.78 25.08 17.64
C ASP A 158 -8.14 24.53 18.08
N ARG A 159 -8.33 24.42 19.38
CA ARG A 159 -9.57 23.89 19.99
C ARG A 159 -10.63 24.97 20.24
N THR A 160 -10.41 26.17 19.73
CA THR A 160 -11.42 27.24 19.84
C THR A 160 -12.64 26.88 19.00
N ALA A 161 -13.74 26.65 19.69
CA ALA A 161 -15.00 26.30 19.02
C ALA A 161 -15.56 27.50 18.28
N THR A 162 -15.98 27.28 17.03
CA THR A 162 -16.74 28.23 16.22
C THR A 162 -18.03 27.60 15.75
N ALA A 163 -18.96 28.39 15.19
CA ALA A 163 -20.21 27.86 14.67
C ALA A 163 -19.98 26.80 13.57
N ASP A 164 -18.96 27.00 12.73
CA ASP A 164 -18.63 26.11 11.62
C ASP A 164 -17.64 25.00 12.00
N ALA A 165 -16.98 25.09 13.15
CA ALA A 165 -16.03 24.13 13.66
C ALA A 165 -16.16 23.96 15.17
N PRO A 166 -17.17 23.22 15.65
CA PRO A 166 -17.45 23.05 17.08
C PRO A 166 -16.30 22.37 17.85
N SER A 167 -15.56 21.48 17.20
CA SER A 167 -14.37 20.79 17.76
C SER A 167 -13.05 21.51 17.43
N GLY A 168 -13.12 22.74 16.90
CA GLY A 168 -11.98 23.52 16.49
C GLY A 168 -11.47 23.19 15.08
N THR A 169 -10.27 23.69 14.79
CA THR A 169 -9.62 23.56 13.48
C THR A 169 -8.24 22.94 13.62
N ILE A 170 -7.81 22.25 12.58
CA ILE A 170 -6.45 21.69 12.44
C ILE A 170 -5.75 22.31 11.24
N GLU A 171 -4.47 22.62 11.41
CA GLU A 171 -3.63 23.23 10.35
C GLU A 171 -2.24 22.57 10.35
N GLY A 172 -1.62 22.47 9.18
CA GLY A 172 -0.29 21.91 9.03
C GLY A 172 0.79 22.85 9.60
N ARG A 173 1.74 22.30 10.35
CA ARG A 173 2.92 23.06 10.79
C ARG A 173 3.81 23.39 9.59
N PRO A 174 4.68 24.41 9.71
CA PRO A 174 5.70 24.70 8.70
C PRO A 174 6.46 23.43 8.30
N GLY A 175 6.52 23.14 7.01
CA GLY A 175 7.11 21.92 6.47
C GLY A 175 6.14 20.75 6.24
N ALA A 176 4.89 20.83 6.67
CA ALA A 176 3.88 19.78 6.43
C ALA A 176 3.68 19.51 4.93
N GLN A 177 3.61 20.53 4.11
CA GLN A 177 3.49 20.39 2.65
C GLN A 177 4.69 19.66 2.05
N ARG A 178 5.92 20.03 2.45
CA ARG A 178 7.12 19.32 1.98
C ARG A 178 7.09 17.86 2.38
N LEU A 179 6.72 17.57 3.63
CA LEU A 179 6.60 16.19 4.13
C LEU A 179 5.57 15.41 3.32
N ALA A 180 4.38 15.96 3.09
CA ALA A 180 3.32 15.31 2.31
C ALA A 180 3.75 14.97 0.87
N VAL A 181 4.54 15.84 0.24
CA VAL A 181 5.03 15.63 -1.13
C VAL A 181 6.19 14.63 -1.19
N THR A 182 7.12 14.68 -0.22
CA THR A 182 8.32 13.82 -0.24
C THR A 182 8.09 12.45 0.37
N SER A 183 7.08 12.30 1.22
CA SER A 183 6.70 11.07 1.91
C SER A 183 5.29 10.64 1.49
N GLY A 184 5.07 10.52 0.19
CA GLY A 184 3.76 10.24 -0.40
C GLY A 184 3.26 8.81 -0.21
N GLY A 185 4.03 7.94 0.42
CA GLY A 185 3.69 6.55 0.70
C GLY A 185 3.42 6.30 2.18
N THR A 186 2.59 5.31 2.44
CA THR A 186 2.41 4.73 3.77
C THR A 186 3.61 3.86 4.16
N ILE A 187 3.62 3.35 5.39
CA ILE A 187 4.68 2.47 5.90
C ILE A 187 4.94 1.35 4.88
N PRO A 188 6.17 1.16 4.41
CA PRO A 188 6.46 0.07 3.49
C PRO A 188 6.18 -1.28 4.17
N ASP A 189 5.54 -2.21 3.45
CA ASP A 189 5.25 -3.59 3.89
C ASP A 189 6.52 -4.44 4.18
N ARG A 190 7.66 -3.80 4.33
CA ARG A 190 8.94 -4.42 4.62
C ARG A 190 9.29 -4.16 6.07
N GLY A 191 8.80 -5.03 6.95
CA GLY A 191 9.22 -5.11 8.34
C GLY A 191 9.90 -6.46 8.60
N LEU A 192 10.94 -6.47 9.43
CA LEU A 192 11.43 -7.70 10.05
C LEU A 192 10.54 -7.97 11.25
N PHE A 193 9.64 -8.94 11.10
CA PHE A 193 8.78 -9.38 12.19
C PHE A 193 9.41 -10.59 12.87
N PRO A 194 9.68 -10.57 14.18
CA PRO A 194 10.18 -11.74 14.88
C PRO A 194 9.11 -12.85 14.88
N VAL A 195 9.48 -14.03 14.48
CA VAL A 195 8.62 -15.21 14.54
C VAL A 195 9.04 -16.03 15.75
N TYR A 196 8.11 -16.25 16.68
CA TYR A 196 8.32 -17.06 17.86
C TYR A 196 7.68 -18.43 17.66
N LEU A 197 8.43 -19.50 17.98
CA LEU A 197 7.87 -20.84 18.03
C LEU A 197 6.92 -20.94 19.22
N ALA A 198 5.70 -21.41 19.00
CA ALA A 198 4.74 -21.64 20.06
C ALA A 198 5.31 -22.68 21.06
N GLY A 199 5.39 -22.33 22.35
CA GLY A 199 5.91 -23.18 23.41
C GLY A 199 7.40 -22.98 23.76
N SER A 200 8.11 -22.07 23.15
CA SER A 200 9.44 -21.67 23.62
C SER A 200 9.32 -20.62 24.73
N GLU A 201 9.66 -21.00 25.96
CA GLU A 201 9.69 -20.06 27.11
C GLU A 201 10.88 -19.07 27.09
N ASP A 202 11.81 -19.21 26.17
CA ASP A 202 12.97 -18.34 26.01
C ASP A 202 12.75 -17.27 24.94
N SER A 203 11.85 -16.32 25.22
CA SER A 203 11.71 -15.12 24.41
C SER A 203 12.64 -13.99 24.88
N LYS A 204 13.93 -14.15 24.75
CA LYS A 204 14.82 -12.97 24.74
C LYS A 204 14.80 -12.40 23.34
N ALA A 205 14.21 -11.19 23.19
CA ALA A 205 14.25 -10.45 21.96
C ALA A 205 15.70 -10.36 21.45
N PRO A 206 15.96 -10.63 20.16
CA PRO A 206 17.26 -10.34 19.59
C PRO A 206 17.50 -8.84 19.68
N LYS A 207 18.70 -8.48 20.16
CA LYS A 207 19.20 -7.08 20.18
C LYS A 207 19.41 -6.58 18.77
#